data_1deab153fc274b9948a39cf0e8c50099
#
_entry.id   1deab153fc274b9948a39cf0e8c50099
#
_cell.length_a   1.000
_cell.length_b   1.000
_cell.length_c   1.000
_cell.angle_alpha   90.00
_cell.angle_beta   90.00
_cell.angle_gamma   90.00
#
_symmetry.space_group_name_H-M   'P 1'
#
loop_
_entity.id
_entity.type
_entity.pdbx_description
1 polymer ?
#
loop_
_entity_poly.entity_id
_entity_poly.type
_entity_poly.pdbx_seq_one_letter_code
_entity_poly.pdbx_strand_id
1 'polypeptide(L)'
;MRLEHPVVRAAALAGCLGLLLAVYFAIARPWFRRWGATDAEVSMALPGDEIVPAATSRETRAITIASPARYVWPWLAQIGQDRAGFYSYQVLENLVGCEMPNVEWLDARLQHWQVGDKLWMYPPRKAGGIGFAVLKAFEPGRALGFATRAMAAPATASPDGSWSFVVEPIDGVSSRLLFRGRAIGPLHSFAAVFNVAVFEPVHFAMERRTMEGIKALAEGRKPSAVRDGVQVALWAILFVAFVVSGALVLAGRNVGHHLVTFTAAGLLFQLLTLTQPSPFIGIALLLATVRPHALLRSYRRVTGGTVDEWSGREVRR
;
A
#
# COMPACT_ATOMS: atom_id res chain seq x y z
N MET A 1 13.98 -20.66 29.72
CA MET A 1 14.61 -21.02 28.42
C MET A 1 15.35 -19.78 27.94
N ARG A 2 16.71 -19.80 27.91
CA ARG A 2 17.48 -18.58 27.63
C ARG A 2 17.44 -18.25 26.13
N LEU A 3 17.16 -16.99 25.79
CA LEU A 3 17.17 -16.47 24.40
C LEU A 3 18.56 -16.50 23.72
N GLU A 4 19.52 -17.20 24.33
CA GLU A 4 20.90 -17.36 23.83
C GLU A 4 21.01 -18.45 22.75
N HIS A 5 20.11 -19.46 22.79
CA HIS A 5 20.17 -20.55 21.84
C HIS A 5 19.60 -20.13 20.47
N PRO A 6 20.29 -20.42 19.33
CA PRO A 6 19.87 -19.95 18.00
C PRO A 6 18.46 -20.43 17.58
N VAL A 7 18.07 -21.65 17.95
CA VAL A 7 16.74 -22.20 17.66
C VAL A 7 15.65 -21.41 18.40
N VAL A 8 15.89 -20.99 19.64
CA VAL A 8 14.92 -20.20 20.42
C VAL A 8 14.76 -18.82 19.82
N ARG A 9 15.83 -18.18 19.35
CA ARG A 9 15.77 -16.89 18.66
C ARG A 9 14.99 -16.98 17.37
N ALA A 10 15.26 -18.01 16.56
CA ALA A 10 14.53 -18.25 15.31
C ALA A 10 13.03 -18.50 15.58
N ALA A 11 12.70 -19.30 16.59
CA ALA A 11 11.31 -19.56 16.98
C ALA A 11 10.60 -18.29 17.48
N ALA A 12 11.27 -17.45 18.29
CA ALA A 12 10.71 -16.19 18.74
C ALA A 12 10.46 -15.21 17.57
N LEU A 13 11.41 -15.11 16.65
CA LEU A 13 11.25 -14.28 15.44
C LEU A 13 10.12 -14.79 14.55
N ALA A 14 10.01 -16.11 14.37
CA ALA A 14 8.92 -16.73 13.64
C ALA A 14 7.55 -16.47 14.31
N GLY A 15 7.48 -16.48 15.65
CA GLY A 15 6.29 -16.10 16.39
C GLY A 15 5.88 -14.64 16.17
N CYS A 16 6.85 -13.70 16.20
CA CYS A 16 6.59 -12.30 15.88
C CYS A 16 6.12 -12.11 14.42
N LEU A 17 6.75 -12.80 13.48
CA LEU A 17 6.32 -12.79 12.08
C LEU A 17 4.92 -13.38 11.92
N GLY A 18 4.62 -14.49 12.62
CA GLY A 18 3.29 -15.08 12.66
C GLY A 18 2.22 -14.11 13.16
N LEU A 19 2.53 -13.33 14.20
CA LEU A 19 1.64 -12.26 14.68
C LEU A 19 1.41 -11.18 13.61
N LEU A 20 2.47 -10.70 12.95
CA LEU A 20 2.35 -9.71 11.87
C LEU A 20 1.49 -10.21 10.72
N LEU A 21 1.67 -11.47 10.32
CA LEU A 21 0.84 -12.12 9.30
C LEU A 21 -0.60 -12.30 9.76
N ALA A 22 -0.82 -12.69 11.03
CA ALA A 22 -2.17 -12.81 11.57
C ALA A 22 -2.92 -11.46 11.55
N VAL A 23 -2.26 -10.37 11.96
CA VAL A 23 -2.82 -9.00 11.87
C VAL A 23 -3.12 -8.63 10.40
N TYR A 24 -2.19 -8.94 9.50
CA TYR A 24 -2.37 -8.68 8.08
C TYR A 24 -3.59 -9.43 7.52
N PHE A 25 -3.66 -10.74 7.69
CA PHE A 25 -4.73 -11.56 7.09
C PHE A 25 -6.10 -11.37 7.77
N ALA A 26 -6.13 -11.20 9.09
CA ALA A 26 -7.38 -11.09 9.84
C ALA A 26 -7.97 -9.66 9.84
N ILE A 27 -7.14 -8.63 9.75
CA ILE A 27 -7.58 -7.24 9.93
C ILE A 27 -7.27 -6.41 8.68
N ALA A 28 -5.98 -6.30 8.31
CA ALA A 28 -5.55 -5.35 7.29
C ALA A 28 -6.10 -5.71 5.90
N ARG A 29 -5.93 -6.97 5.48
CA ARG A 29 -6.34 -7.43 4.15
C ARG A 29 -7.86 -7.36 3.92
N PRO A 30 -8.76 -7.84 4.79
CA PRO A 30 -10.19 -7.67 4.63
C PRO A 30 -10.61 -6.19 4.55
N TRP A 31 -9.97 -5.33 5.36
CA TRP A 31 -10.26 -3.90 5.37
C TRP A 31 -9.85 -3.22 4.05
N PHE A 32 -8.60 -3.37 3.59
CA PHE A 32 -8.16 -2.65 2.40
C PHE A 32 -8.79 -3.15 1.10
N ARG A 33 -9.25 -4.39 1.06
CA ARG A 33 -9.98 -4.91 -0.11
C ARG A 33 -11.34 -4.25 -0.30
N ARG A 34 -11.85 -3.61 0.73
CA ARG A 34 -13.16 -2.91 0.74
C ARG A 34 -13.03 -1.46 1.18
N TRP A 35 -11.83 -0.92 1.13
CA TRP A 35 -11.56 0.42 1.67
C TRP A 35 -12.52 1.48 1.12
N GLY A 36 -13.24 2.13 2.05
CA GLY A 36 -14.19 3.19 1.75
C GLY A 36 -15.47 2.78 1.01
N ALA A 37 -15.60 1.53 0.56
CA ALA A 37 -16.78 1.04 -0.11
C ALA A 37 -17.86 0.58 0.88
N THR A 38 -19.13 0.86 0.57
CA THR A 38 -20.31 0.34 1.27
C THR A 38 -20.60 -1.11 0.86
N ASP A 39 -21.42 -1.83 1.64
CA ASP A 39 -21.86 -3.18 1.28
C ASP A 39 -22.65 -3.21 -0.04
N ALA A 40 -23.45 -2.18 -0.29
CA ALA A 40 -24.17 -2.02 -1.55
C ALA A 40 -23.19 -1.89 -2.73
N GLU A 41 -22.17 -1.04 -2.61
CA GLU A 41 -21.14 -0.85 -3.66
C GLU A 41 -20.30 -2.10 -3.89
N VAL A 42 -20.03 -2.89 -2.85
CA VAL A 42 -19.30 -4.16 -2.98
C VAL A 42 -20.16 -5.19 -3.73
N SER A 43 -21.48 -5.22 -3.53
CA SER A 43 -22.39 -6.22 -4.11
C SER A 43 -22.93 -5.87 -5.47
N MET A 44 -23.08 -4.56 -5.79
CA MET A 44 -23.62 -4.11 -7.07
C MET A 44 -22.78 -4.53 -8.27
N ALA A 45 -23.42 -4.73 -9.42
CA ALA A 45 -22.72 -4.92 -10.69
C ALA A 45 -22.12 -3.59 -11.16
N LEU A 46 -20.88 -3.63 -11.65
CA LEU A 46 -20.20 -2.47 -12.23
C LEU A 46 -19.76 -2.77 -13.67
N PRO A 47 -19.68 -1.74 -14.54
CA PRO A 47 -19.09 -1.90 -15.86
C PRO A 47 -17.71 -2.53 -15.79
N GLY A 48 -17.46 -3.58 -16.60
CA GLY A 48 -16.20 -4.37 -16.58
C GLY A 48 -16.24 -5.62 -15.71
N ASP A 49 -17.30 -5.88 -14.93
CA ASP A 49 -17.47 -7.15 -14.20
C ASP A 49 -17.60 -8.35 -15.14
N GLU A 50 -18.14 -8.11 -16.36
CA GLU A 50 -18.30 -9.09 -17.42
C GLU A 50 -16.99 -9.52 -18.10
N ILE A 51 -15.91 -8.77 -17.93
CA ILE A 51 -14.60 -9.08 -18.53
C ILE A 51 -14.05 -10.39 -17.96
N VAL A 52 -14.24 -10.65 -16.67
CA VAL A 52 -13.83 -11.90 -15.99
C VAL A 52 -15.00 -12.40 -15.14
N PRO A 53 -16.02 -13.02 -15.75
CA PRO A 53 -17.22 -13.47 -15.02
C PRO A 53 -16.90 -14.55 -13.99
N ALA A 54 -15.91 -15.42 -14.27
CA ALA A 54 -15.47 -16.51 -13.39
C ALA A 54 -14.42 -16.07 -12.34
N ALA A 55 -14.31 -14.78 -12.04
CA ALA A 55 -13.36 -14.28 -11.05
C ALA A 55 -13.60 -14.92 -9.67
N THR A 56 -12.53 -15.45 -9.07
CA THR A 56 -12.53 -16.05 -7.73
C THR A 56 -12.17 -15.04 -6.64
N SER A 57 -11.63 -13.89 -7.03
CA SER A 57 -11.28 -12.78 -6.15
C SER A 57 -11.90 -11.49 -6.67
N ARG A 58 -12.42 -10.69 -5.74
CA ARG A 58 -12.95 -9.35 -6.00
C ARG A 58 -12.57 -8.40 -4.88
N GLU A 59 -12.17 -7.19 -5.26
CA GLU A 59 -11.96 -6.07 -4.34
C GLU A 59 -12.70 -4.84 -4.88
N THR A 60 -13.24 -4.03 -3.99
CA THR A 60 -13.97 -2.80 -4.35
C THR A 60 -13.59 -1.71 -3.38
N ARG A 61 -13.04 -0.63 -3.91
CA ARG A 61 -12.62 0.53 -3.14
C ARG A 61 -13.39 1.75 -3.61
N ALA A 62 -13.67 2.66 -2.69
CA ALA A 62 -14.44 3.85 -3.03
C ALA A 62 -14.05 5.05 -2.19
N ILE A 63 -14.19 6.25 -2.78
CA ILE A 63 -13.97 7.52 -2.09
C ILE A 63 -15.02 8.54 -2.53
N THR A 64 -15.51 9.35 -1.59
CA THR A 64 -16.36 10.49 -1.91
C THR A 64 -15.50 11.69 -2.29
N ILE A 65 -15.86 12.34 -3.38
CA ILE A 65 -15.21 13.54 -3.91
C ILE A 65 -16.23 14.68 -3.85
N ALA A 66 -15.86 15.80 -3.21
CA ALA A 66 -16.68 17.02 -3.13
C ALA A 66 -16.58 17.82 -4.45
N SER A 67 -16.93 17.14 -5.54
CA SER A 67 -16.96 17.70 -6.89
C SER A 67 -17.96 16.89 -7.73
N PRO A 68 -18.73 17.52 -8.61
CA PRO A 68 -19.62 16.83 -9.54
C PRO A 68 -18.86 15.85 -10.45
N ALA A 69 -19.49 14.74 -10.82
CA ALA A 69 -18.90 13.69 -11.65
C ALA A 69 -18.26 14.21 -12.94
N ARG A 70 -18.86 15.23 -13.58
CA ARG A 70 -18.33 15.87 -14.80
C ARG A 70 -16.97 16.54 -14.62
N TYR A 71 -16.58 16.89 -13.40
CA TYR A 71 -15.25 17.45 -13.09
C TYR A 71 -14.27 16.41 -12.56
N VAL A 72 -14.74 15.25 -12.12
CA VAL A 72 -13.91 14.11 -11.71
C VAL A 72 -13.49 13.28 -12.92
N TRP A 73 -14.41 13.04 -13.84
CA TRP A 73 -14.18 12.23 -15.05
C TRP A 73 -12.95 12.63 -15.85
N PRO A 74 -12.71 13.93 -16.17
CA PRO A 74 -11.56 14.30 -16.98
C PRO A 74 -10.22 13.91 -16.36
N TRP A 75 -10.10 13.92 -15.03
CA TRP A 75 -8.91 13.44 -14.34
C TRP A 75 -8.75 11.93 -14.43
N LEU A 76 -9.85 11.20 -14.29
CA LEU A 76 -9.86 9.76 -14.47
C LEU A 76 -9.56 9.37 -15.93
N ALA A 77 -10.13 10.07 -16.89
CA ALA A 77 -9.97 9.76 -18.31
C ALA A 77 -8.54 9.90 -18.83
N GLN A 78 -7.70 10.70 -18.20
CA GLN A 78 -6.31 10.91 -18.65
C GLN A 78 -5.26 10.07 -17.93
N ILE A 79 -5.65 9.07 -17.10
CA ILE A 79 -4.69 8.19 -16.41
C ILE A 79 -3.90 7.32 -17.38
N GLY A 80 -2.69 6.94 -16.97
CA GLY A 80 -1.80 6.06 -17.74
C GLY A 80 -0.38 6.61 -17.80
N GLN A 81 0.61 5.71 -17.93
CA GLN A 81 2.02 6.07 -17.96
C GLN A 81 2.38 6.94 -19.17
N ASP A 82 1.83 6.60 -20.34
CA ASP A 82 1.99 7.35 -21.61
C ASP A 82 1.00 8.52 -21.76
N ARG A 83 0.28 8.83 -20.67
CA ARG A 83 -0.74 9.89 -20.58
C ARG A 83 -0.38 10.85 -19.44
N ALA A 84 -1.28 11.04 -18.47
CA ALA A 84 -1.05 11.98 -17.37
C ALA A 84 -0.43 11.35 -16.09
N GLY A 85 -0.12 10.07 -16.12
CA GLY A 85 0.30 9.31 -14.94
C GLY A 85 -0.88 8.76 -14.14
N PHE A 86 -0.61 8.25 -12.95
CA PHE A 86 -1.65 7.69 -12.06
C PHE A 86 -1.95 8.58 -10.85
N TYR A 87 -1.32 9.74 -10.72
CA TYR A 87 -1.46 10.65 -9.57
C TYR A 87 -1.10 10.00 -8.22
N SER A 88 -0.26 8.96 -8.28
CA SER A 88 0.16 8.14 -7.16
C SER A 88 1.55 8.56 -6.64
N TYR A 89 2.26 7.65 -5.97
CA TYR A 89 3.62 7.89 -5.45
C TYR A 89 4.67 7.89 -6.56
N GLN A 90 4.80 9.01 -7.27
CA GLN A 90 5.74 9.16 -8.39
C GLN A 90 7.18 8.75 -8.05
N VAL A 91 7.62 9.00 -6.81
CA VAL A 91 8.96 8.61 -6.35
C VAL A 91 9.13 7.08 -6.39
N LEU A 92 8.14 6.31 -5.91
CA LEU A 92 8.19 4.84 -5.92
C LEU A 92 8.10 4.30 -7.34
N GLU A 93 7.19 4.83 -8.16
CA GLU A 93 7.01 4.45 -9.56
C GLU A 93 8.30 4.68 -10.35
N ASN A 94 8.93 5.84 -10.16
CA ASN A 94 10.14 6.20 -10.90
C ASN A 94 11.39 5.50 -10.37
N LEU A 95 11.41 5.09 -9.09
CA LEU A 95 12.49 4.25 -8.53
C LEU A 95 12.58 2.89 -9.25
N VAL A 96 11.44 2.34 -9.68
CA VAL A 96 11.39 1.08 -10.46
C VAL A 96 11.35 1.32 -11.97
N GLY A 97 11.58 2.54 -12.42
CA GLY A 97 11.77 2.90 -13.83
C GLY A 97 10.48 3.13 -14.62
N CYS A 98 9.35 3.39 -13.95
CA CYS A 98 8.06 3.65 -14.62
C CYS A 98 8.01 5.00 -15.36
N GLU A 99 8.91 5.95 -15.06
CA GLU A 99 8.94 7.28 -15.69
C GLU A 99 7.57 7.99 -15.68
N MET A 100 6.90 7.92 -14.53
CA MET A 100 5.53 8.41 -14.39
C MET A 100 5.49 9.93 -14.37
N PRO A 101 4.67 10.59 -15.22
CA PRO A 101 4.68 12.06 -15.35
C PRO A 101 3.88 12.78 -14.25
N ASN A 102 2.75 12.23 -13.78
CA ASN A 102 1.80 12.84 -12.85
C ASN A 102 1.46 14.32 -13.19
N VAL A 103 0.81 14.50 -14.32
CA VAL A 103 0.41 15.82 -14.86
C VAL A 103 -0.73 16.44 -14.04
N GLU A 104 -0.57 17.68 -13.58
CA GLU A 104 -1.54 18.38 -12.70
C GLU A 104 -2.47 19.35 -13.49
N TRP A 105 -2.62 19.16 -14.77
CA TRP A 105 -3.57 19.92 -15.63
C TRP A 105 -4.33 18.98 -16.55
N LEU A 106 -5.50 19.44 -17.01
CA LEU A 106 -6.31 18.69 -17.96
C LEU A 106 -5.78 18.93 -19.37
N ASP A 107 -5.54 17.84 -20.11
CA ASP A 107 -5.14 17.87 -21.51
C ASP A 107 -6.26 17.25 -22.37
N ALA A 108 -6.85 18.06 -23.24
CA ALA A 108 -7.94 17.62 -24.11
C ALA A 108 -7.55 16.43 -25.02
N ARG A 109 -6.26 16.31 -25.36
CA ARG A 109 -5.74 15.21 -26.19
C ARG A 109 -5.81 13.87 -25.47
N LEU A 110 -5.83 13.86 -24.14
CA LEU A 110 -5.84 12.68 -23.30
C LEU A 110 -7.24 12.25 -22.84
N GLN A 111 -8.31 12.93 -23.31
CA GLN A 111 -9.68 12.64 -22.90
C GLN A 111 -10.37 11.53 -23.73
N HIS A 112 -9.70 11.03 -24.75
CA HIS A 112 -10.28 10.08 -25.69
C HIS A 112 -9.83 8.65 -25.39
N TRP A 113 -10.81 7.75 -25.34
CA TRP A 113 -10.62 6.32 -25.21
C TRP A 113 -11.45 5.59 -26.25
N GLN A 114 -10.93 4.48 -26.75
CA GLN A 114 -11.63 3.53 -27.62
C GLN A 114 -11.42 2.11 -27.08
N VAL A 115 -12.43 1.25 -27.21
CA VAL A 115 -12.29 -0.17 -26.85
C VAL A 115 -11.15 -0.78 -27.64
N GLY A 116 -10.22 -1.39 -26.92
CA GLY A 116 -8.97 -1.91 -27.46
C GLY A 116 -7.74 -1.06 -27.12
N ASP A 117 -7.91 0.19 -26.66
CA ASP A 117 -6.81 1.03 -26.21
C ASP A 117 -6.10 0.41 -25.02
N LYS A 118 -4.83 0.75 -24.86
CA LYS A 118 -3.96 0.25 -23.79
C LYS A 118 -3.80 1.28 -22.69
N LEU A 119 -4.03 0.88 -21.47
CA LEU A 119 -3.62 1.60 -20.26
C LEU A 119 -2.23 1.11 -19.87
N TRP A 120 -1.21 1.89 -20.13
CA TRP A 120 0.16 1.54 -19.80
C TRP A 120 0.48 1.86 -18.34
N MET A 121 1.11 0.91 -17.65
CA MET A 121 1.63 1.05 -16.29
C MET A 121 3.16 1.20 -16.28
N TYR A 122 3.80 0.97 -17.42
CA TYR A 122 5.23 1.04 -17.66
C TYR A 122 5.51 1.64 -19.03
N PRO A 123 6.64 2.35 -19.27
CA PRO A 123 6.91 3.00 -20.55
C PRO A 123 6.81 2.04 -21.73
N PRO A 124 5.97 2.30 -22.73
CA PRO A 124 5.77 1.39 -23.88
C PRO A 124 7.07 1.00 -24.58
N ARG A 125 8.01 1.96 -24.69
CA ARG A 125 9.31 1.75 -25.32
C ARG A 125 10.23 0.79 -24.57
N LYS A 126 10.01 0.61 -23.26
CA LYS A 126 10.78 -0.29 -22.38
C LYS A 126 10.04 -1.59 -22.06
N ALA A 127 8.74 -1.62 -22.31
CA ALA A 127 7.85 -2.66 -21.81
C ALA A 127 7.94 -3.99 -22.58
N GLY A 128 8.57 -4.02 -23.75
CA GLY A 128 8.65 -5.26 -24.54
C GLY A 128 7.28 -5.88 -24.85
N GLY A 129 6.20 -5.09 -24.85
CA GLY A 129 4.83 -5.59 -25.07
C GLY A 129 4.10 -6.07 -23.79
N ILE A 130 4.61 -5.80 -22.59
CA ILE A 130 3.99 -6.14 -21.29
C ILE A 130 3.74 -4.87 -20.47
N GLY A 131 3.06 -5.02 -19.32
CA GLY A 131 2.84 -3.89 -18.39
C GLY A 131 1.73 -2.94 -18.82
N PHE A 132 0.70 -3.46 -19.50
CA PHE A 132 -0.52 -2.73 -19.85
C PHE A 132 -1.78 -3.55 -19.58
N ALA A 133 -2.90 -2.84 -19.44
CA ALA A 133 -4.25 -3.40 -19.48
C ALA A 133 -4.97 -2.92 -20.75
N VAL A 134 -5.97 -3.65 -21.21
CA VAL A 134 -6.70 -3.34 -22.46
C VAL A 134 -8.13 -2.92 -22.14
N LEU A 135 -8.55 -1.76 -22.60
CA LEU A 135 -9.92 -1.28 -22.42
C LEU A 135 -10.92 -2.22 -23.12
N LYS A 136 -11.90 -2.72 -22.39
CA LYS A 136 -12.94 -3.65 -22.85
C LYS A 136 -14.35 -3.14 -22.60
N ALA A 137 -14.56 -2.42 -21.50
CA ALA A 137 -15.83 -1.78 -21.19
C ALA A 137 -15.60 -0.26 -21.10
N PHE A 138 -16.40 0.51 -21.82
CA PHE A 138 -16.28 1.96 -21.88
C PHE A 138 -17.63 2.63 -21.86
N GLU A 139 -17.87 3.45 -20.86
CA GLU A 139 -19.02 4.34 -20.73
C GLU A 139 -18.49 5.78 -20.60
N PRO A 140 -18.54 6.59 -21.67
CA PRO A 140 -18.05 7.97 -21.65
C PRO A 140 -18.66 8.80 -20.52
N GLY A 141 -17.83 9.51 -19.75
CA GLY A 141 -18.28 10.31 -18.60
C GLY A 141 -18.49 9.50 -17.33
N ARG A 142 -18.43 8.16 -17.37
CA ARG A 142 -18.79 7.30 -16.22
C ARG A 142 -17.77 6.19 -15.94
N ALA A 143 -17.39 5.36 -16.89
CA ALA A 143 -16.64 4.14 -16.60
C ALA A 143 -15.58 3.75 -17.62
N LEU A 144 -14.48 3.20 -17.11
CA LEU A 144 -13.40 2.54 -17.84
C LEU A 144 -13.17 1.16 -17.23
N GLY A 145 -13.38 0.08 -17.99
CA GLY A 145 -13.12 -1.31 -17.59
C GLY A 145 -12.01 -1.94 -18.43
N PHE A 146 -10.92 -2.30 -17.79
CA PHE A 146 -9.74 -2.86 -18.43
C PHE A 146 -9.60 -4.35 -18.14
N ALA A 147 -9.23 -5.11 -19.17
CA ALA A 147 -8.78 -6.49 -19.04
C ALA A 147 -7.30 -6.52 -18.67
N THR A 148 -6.95 -7.29 -17.65
CA THR A 148 -5.56 -7.55 -17.26
C THR A 148 -5.18 -9.00 -17.51
N ARG A 149 -3.86 -9.27 -17.56
CA ARG A 149 -3.27 -10.61 -17.67
C ARG A 149 -2.04 -10.70 -16.80
N ALA A 150 -1.72 -11.90 -16.32
CA ALA A 150 -0.43 -12.15 -15.70
C ALA A 150 0.71 -11.74 -16.64
N MET A 151 1.75 -11.11 -16.10
CA MET A 151 2.88 -10.59 -16.91
C MET A 151 3.57 -11.68 -17.76
N ALA A 152 3.54 -12.94 -17.31
CA ALA A 152 4.13 -14.06 -18.03
C ALA A 152 3.16 -14.71 -19.06
N ALA A 153 1.90 -14.27 -19.12
CA ALA A 153 0.92 -14.87 -20.02
C ALA A 153 1.11 -14.38 -21.47
N PRO A 154 0.94 -15.26 -22.49
CA PRO A 154 0.95 -14.84 -23.89
C PRO A 154 -0.10 -13.76 -24.17
N ALA A 155 0.19 -12.87 -25.11
CA ALA A 155 -0.75 -11.80 -25.51
C ALA A 155 -2.10 -12.32 -26.03
N THR A 156 -2.15 -13.58 -26.49
CA THR A 156 -3.34 -14.29 -26.97
C THR A 156 -4.15 -14.96 -25.87
N ALA A 157 -3.60 -15.05 -24.64
CA ALA A 157 -4.32 -15.66 -23.53
C ALA A 157 -5.57 -14.87 -23.15
N SER A 158 -6.60 -15.56 -22.67
CA SER A 158 -7.78 -14.91 -22.09
C SER A 158 -7.39 -14.05 -20.88
N PRO A 159 -8.12 -12.95 -20.61
CA PRO A 159 -7.92 -12.17 -19.39
C PRO A 159 -8.08 -13.04 -18.14
N ASP A 160 -7.17 -12.91 -17.20
CA ASP A 160 -7.22 -13.51 -15.88
C ASP A 160 -7.62 -12.51 -14.79
N GLY A 161 -7.72 -11.23 -15.16
CA GLY A 161 -8.17 -10.17 -14.29
C GLY A 161 -8.86 -9.02 -15.03
N SER A 162 -9.54 -8.17 -14.27
CA SER A 162 -10.07 -6.89 -14.73
C SER A 162 -9.83 -5.81 -13.68
N TRP A 163 -9.72 -4.58 -14.17
CA TRP A 163 -9.57 -3.38 -13.35
C TRP A 163 -10.51 -2.30 -13.88
N SER A 164 -11.51 -1.95 -13.10
CA SER A 164 -12.57 -1.02 -13.51
C SER A 164 -12.56 0.21 -12.63
N PHE A 165 -12.77 1.36 -13.26
CA PHE A 165 -12.87 2.68 -12.66
C PHE A 165 -14.22 3.27 -12.99
N VAL A 166 -14.97 3.69 -11.99
CA VAL A 166 -16.33 4.19 -12.16
C VAL A 166 -16.50 5.47 -11.37
N VAL A 167 -17.09 6.49 -12.00
CA VAL A 167 -17.51 7.75 -11.36
C VAL A 167 -19.02 7.77 -11.33
N GLU A 168 -19.61 7.78 -10.14
CA GLU A 168 -21.07 7.87 -9.95
C GLU A 168 -21.44 9.22 -9.34
N PRO A 169 -22.39 9.96 -9.90
CA PRO A 169 -22.90 11.16 -9.25
C PRO A 169 -23.66 10.79 -7.96
N ILE A 170 -23.42 11.52 -6.88
CA ILE A 170 -24.27 11.46 -5.68
C ILE A 170 -25.34 12.54 -5.80
N ASP A 171 -24.92 13.75 -6.11
CA ASP A 171 -25.75 14.94 -6.26
C ASP A 171 -25.09 15.97 -7.20
N GLY A 172 -25.60 17.22 -7.21
CA GLY A 172 -25.07 18.28 -8.04
C GLY A 172 -23.68 18.80 -7.66
N VAL A 173 -23.15 18.43 -6.48
CA VAL A 173 -21.91 18.96 -5.91
C VAL A 173 -20.93 17.88 -5.48
N SER A 174 -21.32 16.61 -5.49
CA SER A 174 -20.49 15.48 -5.05
C SER A 174 -20.64 14.24 -5.92
N SER A 175 -19.63 13.37 -5.89
CA SER A 175 -19.59 12.11 -6.61
C SER A 175 -18.85 11.03 -5.84
N ARG A 176 -19.06 9.77 -6.26
CA ARG A 176 -18.31 8.59 -5.83
C ARG A 176 -17.33 8.17 -6.92
N LEU A 177 -16.11 7.95 -6.53
CA LEU A 177 -15.12 7.27 -7.36
C LEU A 177 -14.94 5.86 -6.81
N LEU A 178 -15.21 4.86 -7.66
CA LEU A 178 -15.11 3.45 -7.32
C LEU A 178 -14.04 2.79 -8.20
N PHE A 179 -13.19 1.99 -7.58
CA PHE A 179 -12.22 1.13 -8.27
C PHE A 179 -12.54 -0.32 -7.91
N ARG A 180 -12.64 -1.19 -8.93
CA ARG A 180 -12.90 -2.61 -8.73
C ARG A 180 -11.87 -3.46 -9.47
N GLY A 181 -11.17 -4.29 -8.70
CA GLY A 181 -10.34 -5.37 -9.21
C GLY A 181 -11.08 -6.70 -9.15
N ARG A 182 -10.95 -7.51 -10.20
CA ARG A 182 -11.40 -8.92 -10.22
C ARG A 182 -10.29 -9.77 -10.80
N ALA A 183 -10.08 -10.96 -10.26
CA ALA A 183 -9.06 -11.86 -10.76
C ALA A 183 -9.46 -13.33 -10.61
N ILE A 184 -8.97 -14.17 -11.53
CA ILE A 184 -8.88 -15.61 -11.39
C ILE A 184 -7.48 -15.87 -10.81
N GLY A 185 -7.41 -16.22 -9.51
CA GLY A 185 -6.13 -16.46 -8.85
C GLY A 185 -5.68 -17.92 -8.91
N PRO A 186 -4.38 -18.18 -9.07
CA PRO A 186 -3.83 -19.49 -8.73
C PRO A 186 -3.92 -19.67 -7.21
N LEU A 187 -4.69 -20.65 -6.75
CA LEU A 187 -4.95 -20.86 -5.32
C LEU A 187 -3.73 -21.38 -4.53
N HIS A 188 -2.73 -22.00 -5.21
CA HIS A 188 -1.64 -22.72 -4.55
C HIS A 188 -0.32 -22.64 -5.33
N SER A 189 0.38 -21.51 -5.26
CA SER A 189 1.73 -21.39 -5.81
C SER A 189 2.52 -20.33 -5.06
N PHE A 190 3.85 -20.33 -5.21
CA PHE A 190 4.69 -19.24 -4.71
C PHE A 190 4.22 -17.88 -5.26
N ALA A 191 3.79 -17.83 -6.52
CA ALA A 191 3.22 -16.62 -7.13
C ALA A 191 1.96 -16.15 -6.39
N ALA A 192 1.09 -17.06 -5.91
CA ALA A 192 -0.09 -16.69 -5.11
C ALA A 192 0.31 -16.09 -3.76
N VAL A 193 1.32 -16.66 -3.08
CA VAL A 193 1.84 -16.12 -1.82
C VAL A 193 2.44 -14.72 -2.04
N PHE A 194 3.26 -14.56 -3.08
CA PHE A 194 3.82 -13.25 -3.44
C PHE A 194 2.72 -12.24 -3.76
N ASN A 195 1.73 -12.64 -4.54
CA ASN A 195 0.59 -11.77 -4.87
C ASN A 195 -0.11 -11.26 -3.60
N VAL A 196 -0.47 -12.15 -2.71
CA VAL A 196 -1.25 -11.80 -1.51
C VAL A 196 -0.40 -11.04 -0.48
N ALA A 197 0.86 -11.42 -0.29
CA ALA A 197 1.71 -10.85 0.76
C ALA A 197 2.44 -9.56 0.33
N VAL A 198 2.67 -9.35 -0.96
CA VAL A 198 3.47 -8.23 -1.49
C VAL A 198 2.67 -7.41 -2.49
N PHE A 199 2.19 -8.03 -3.58
CA PHE A 199 1.55 -7.27 -4.67
C PHE A 199 0.26 -6.60 -4.22
N GLU A 200 -0.69 -7.31 -3.58
CA GLU A 200 -1.97 -6.74 -3.15
C GLU A 200 -1.81 -5.52 -2.23
N PRO A 201 -0.98 -5.54 -1.15
CA PRO A 201 -0.84 -4.36 -0.28
C PRO A 201 -0.10 -3.21 -0.95
N VAL A 202 0.89 -3.47 -1.81
CA VAL A 202 1.58 -2.43 -2.59
C VAL A 202 0.62 -1.81 -3.60
N HIS A 203 -0.12 -2.64 -4.35
CA HIS A 203 -1.13 -2.17 -5.31
C HIS A 203 -2.21 -1.34 -4.61
N PHE A 204 -2.70 -1.79 -3.46
CA PHE A 204 -3.65 -1.01 -2.66
C PHE A 204 -3.09 0.36 -2.26
N ALA A 205 -1.85 0.41 -1.75
CA ALA A 205 -1.24 1.67 -1.33
C ALA A 205 -1.13 2.68 -2.50
N MET A 206 -0.75 2.18 -3.68
CA MET A 206 -0.65 2.99 -4.89
C MET A 206 -2.04 3.41 -5.41
N GLU A 207 -2.98 2.48 -5.50
CA GLU A 207 -4.34 2.74 -5.97
C GLU A 207 -5.10 3.72 -5.05
N ARG A 208 -4.99 3.55 -3.73
CA ARG A 208 -5.54 4.52 -2.79
C ARG A 208 -4.98 5.92 -3.03
N ARG A 209 -3.65 6.02 -3.24
CA ARG A 209 -3.03 7.32 -3.53
C ARG A 209 -3.50 7.90 -4.86
N THR A 210 -3.74 7.06 -5.88
CA THR A 210 -4.38 7.45 -7.15
C THR A 210 -5.76 8.07 -6.90
N MET A 211 -6.62 7.40 -6.12
CA MET A 211 -7.95 7.90 -5.80
C MET A 211 -7.90 9.22 -5.02
N GLU A 212 -6.99 9.35 -4.04
CA GLU A 212 -6.77 10.59 -3.30
C GLU A 212 -6.16 11.70 -4.18
N GLY A 213 -5.33 11.36 -5.16
CA GLY A 213 -4.77 12.29 -6.15
C GLY A 213 -5.85 12.85 -7.07
N ILE A 214 -6.68 11.98 -7.64
CA ILE A 214 -7.84 12.40 -8.46
C ILE A 214 -8.79 13.27 -7.63
N LYS A 215 -9.09 12.87 -6.39
CA LYS A 215 -9.91 13.67 -5.47
C LYS A 215 -9.32 15.05 -5.25
N ALA A 216 -8.05 15.16 -4.94
CA ALA A 216 -7.40 16.44 -4.71
C ALA A 216 -7.50 17.36 -5.93
N LEU A 217 -7.20 16.84 -7.12
CA LEU A 217 -7.25 17.61 -8.37
C LEU A 217 -8.68 18.03 -8.74
N ALA A 218 -9.65 17.14 -8.61
CA ALA A 218 -11.07 17.44 -8.88
C ALA A 218 -11.67 18.44 -7.90
N GLU A 219 -11.13 18.53 -6.68
CA GLU A 219 -11.50 19.51 -5.66
C GLU A 219 -10.65 20.79 -5.73
N GLY A 220 -9.86 20.99 -6.79
CA GLY A 220 -9.03 22.18 -7.00
C GLY A 220 -7.80 22.27 -6.09
N ARG A 221 -7.37 21.17 -5.48
CA ARG A 221 -6.18 21.10 -4.64
C ARG A 221 -5.04 20.41 -5.39
N LYS A 222 -3.81 20.85 -5.13
CA LYS A 222 -2.62 20.20 -5.70
C LYS A 222 -2.12 19.07 -4.83
N PRO A 223 -1.79 17.87 -5.39
CA PRO A 223 -1.04 16.85 -4.68
C PRO A 223 0.30 17.39 -4.20
N SER A 224 0.77 16.93 -3.05
CA SER A 224 2.04 17.40 -2.47
C SER A 224 3.13 16.34 -2.60
N ALA A 225 4.07 16.54 -3.50
CA ALA A 225 5.25 15.68 -3.68
C ALA A 225 6.10 15.60 -2.39
N VAL A 226 6.16 16.68 -1.61
CA VAL A 226 6.87 16.71 -0.32
C VAL A 226 6.18 15.75 0.68
N ARG A 227 4.86 15.82 0.78
CA ARG A 227 4.09 14.90 1.63
C ARG A 227 4.36 13.45 1.25
N ASP A 228 4.30 13.16 -0.03
CA ASP A 228 4.51 11.80 -0.56
C ASP A 228 5.95 11.33 -0.29
N GLY A 229 6.94 12.18 -0.50
CA GLY A 229 8.34 11.89 -0.20
C GLY A 229 8.59 11.59 1.28
N VAL A 230 7.98 12.36 2.19
CA VAL A 230 8.09 12.10 3.64
C VAL A 230 7.40 10.78 4.03
N GLN A 231 6.23 10.46 3.47
CA GLN A 231 5.57 9.18 3.71
C GLN A 231 6.45 8.01 3.26
N VAL A 232 6.99 8.07 2.05
CA VAL A 232 7.89 7.03 1.51
C VAL A 232 9.15 6.88 2.37
N ALA A 233 9.75 7.99 2.82
CA ALA A 233 10.91 7.96 3.69
C ALA A 233 10.60 7.29 5.04
N LEU A 234 9.44 7.57 5.65
CA LEU A 234 8.99 6.90 6.88
C LEU A 234 8.82 5.40 6.67
N TRP A 235 8.22 4.97 5.56
CA TRP A 235 8.08 3.54 5.22
C TRP A 235 9.44 2.88 5.05
N ALA A 236 10.37 3.51 4.34
CA ALA A 236 11.73 2.99 4.17
C ALA A 236 12.47 2.85 5.50
N ILE A 237 12.39 3.84 6.40
CA ILE A 237 12.98 3.78 7.73
C ILE A 237 12.41 2.61 8.54
N LEU A 238 11.08 2.43 8.54
CA LEU A 238 10.44 1.33 9.26
C LEU A 238 10.79 -0.04 8.66
N PHE A 239 10.85 -0.14 7.34
CA PHE A 239 11.26 -1.37 6.66
C PHE A 239 12.71 -1.74 6.98
N VAL A 240 13.63 -0.77 6.94
CA VAL A 240 15.03 -0.99 7.33
C VAL A 240 15.14 -1.39 8.80
N ALA A 241 14.41 -0.72 9.70
CA ALA A 241 14.39 -1.06 11.12
C ALA A 241 13.85 -2.49 11.35
N PHE A 242 12.81 -2.89 10.61
CA PHE A 242 12.25 -4.25 10.63
C PHE A 242 13.31 -5.29 10.21
N VAL A 243 13.93 -5.12 9.05
CA VAL A 243 14.91 -6.07 8.51
C VAL A 243 16.15 -6.15 9.40
N VAL A 244 16.71 -5.01 9.79
CA VAL A 244 17.94 -4.95 10.63
C VAL A 244 17.66 -5.56 12.01
N SER A 245 16.51 -5.28 12.62
CA SER A 245 16.16 -5.88 13.93
C SER A 245 16.02 -7.40 13.83
N GLY A 246 15.41 -7.92 12.77
CA GLY A 246 15.32 -9.36 12.53
C GLY A 246 16.71 -10.00 12.39
N ALA A 247 17.61 -9.39 11.63
CA ALA A 247 18.98 -9.86 11.50
C ALA A 247 19.75 -9.85 12.83
N LEU A 248 19.58 -8.80 13.66
CA LEU A 248 20.22 -8.69 14.97
C LEU A 248 19.67 -9.69 15.99
N VAL A 249 18.38 -10.07 15.92
CA VAL A 249 17.82 -11.19 16.69
C VAL A 249 18.53 -12.48 16.33
N LEU A 250 18.66 -12.80 15.05
CA LEU A 250 19.33 -14.02 14.58
C LEU A 250 20.79 -14.03 15.00
N ALA A 251 21.49 -12.88 14.96
CA ALA A 251 22.86 -12.71 15.41
C ALA A 251 23.02 -12.77 16.95
N GLY A 252 21.94 -12.84 17.73
CA GLY A 252 21.97 -12.93 19.20
C GLY A 252 22.30 -11.62 19.91
N ARG A 253 22.13 -10.48 19.25
CA ARG A 253 22.44 -9.16 19.83
C ARG A 253 21.21 -8.55 20.47
N ASN A 254 21.25 -8.30 21.79
CA ASN A 254 20.14 -7.65 22.54
C ASN A 254 18.74 -8.18 22.13
N VAL A 255 18.59 -9.50 22.08
CA VAL A 255 17.47 -10.21 21.45
C VAL A 255 16.10 -9.64 21.84
N GLY A 256 15.85 -9.42 23.15
CA GLY A 256 14.57 -8.88 23.61
C GLY A 256 14.25 -7.49 23.03
N HIS A 257 15.26 -6.60 22.99
CA HIS A 257 15.09 -5.27 22.40
C HIS A 257 14.77 -5.35 20.90
N HIS A 258 15.52 -6.18 20.16
CA HIS A 258 15.32 -6.28 18.71
C HIS A 258 14.06 -7.03 18.33
N LEU A 259 13.53 -7.97 19.13
CA LEU A 259 12.21 -8.56 18.92
C LEU A 259 11.09 -7.52 19.05
N VAL A 260 11.16 -6.66 20.07
CA VAL A 260 10.20 -5.56 20.23
C VAL A 260 10.29 -4.59 19.06
N THR A 261 11.51 -4.20 18.67
CA THR A 261 11.72 -3.29 17.52
C THR A 261 11.22 -3.90 16.21
N PHE A 262 11.51 -5.19 15.96
CA PHE A 262 11.03 -5.93 14.80
C PHE A 262 9.50 -5.91 14.70
N THR A 263 8.83 -6.28 15.80
CA THR A 263 7.36 -6.34 15.83
C THR A 263 6.74 -4.95 15.68
N ALA A 264 7.24 -3.96 16.42
CA ALA A 264 6.74 -2.59 16.36
C ALA A 264 6.95 -1.96 14.98
N ALA A 265 8.14 -2.11 14.40
CA ALA A 265 8.43 -1.61 13.06
C ALA A 265 7.56 -2.27 11.99
N GLY A 266 7.34 -3.59 12.08
CA GLY A 266 6.46 -4.32 11.17
C GLY A 266 4.99 -3.87 11.26
N LEU A 267 4.47 -3.70 12.48
CA LEU A 267 3.10 -3.20 12.70
C LEU A 267 2.94 -1.75 12.21
N LEU A 268 3.89 -0.87 12.53
CA LEU A 268 3.87 0.52 12.06
C LEU A 268 4.02 0.62 10.56
N PHE A 269 4.87 -0.20 9.95
CA PHE A 269 5.00 -0.27 8.50
C PHE A 269 3.66 -0.61 7.85
N GLN A 270 2.98 -1.68 8.31
CA GLN A 270 1.64 -2.02 7.81
C GLN A 270 0.65 -0.87 8.04
N LEU A 271 0.62 -0.30 9.25
CA LEU A 271 -0.29 0.78 9.58
C LEU A 271 -0.07 1.99 8.65
N LEU A 272 1.17 2.50 8.55
CA LEU A 272 1.44 3.74 7.81
C LEU A 272 1.32 3.56 6.30
N THR A 273 1.71 2.41 5.74
CA THR A 273 1.57 2.14 4.30
C THR A 273 0.10 1.99 3.90
N LEU A 274 -0.69 1.31 4.71
CA LEU A 274 -2.09 1.03 4.38
C LEU A 274 -3.02 2.20 4.70
N THR A 275 -2.83 2.90 5.84
CA THR A 275 -3.71 4.00 6.23
C THR A 275 -3.28 5.36 5.68
N GLN A 276 -2.03 5.52 5.27
CA GLN A 276 -1.45 6.74 4.68
C GLN A 276 -1.82 8.02 5.45
N PRO A 277 -1.64 8.07 6.78
CA PRO A 277 -2.00 9.23 7.58
C PRO A 277 -1.14 10.44 7.17
N SER A 278 -1.49 11.62 7.69
CA SER A 278 -0.62 12.78 7.46
C SER A 278 0.81 12.48 7.98
N PRO A 279 1.86 12.99 7.32
CA PRO A 279 3.25 12.77 7.74
C PRO A 279 3.52 13.13 9.21
N PHE A 280 2.84 14.15 9.75
CA PHE A 280 2.95 14.54 11.16
C PHE A 280 2.51 13.40 12.11
N ILE A 281 1.41 12.71 11.79
CA ILE A 281 0.96 11.55 12.57
C ILE A 281 1.98 10.42 12.46
N GLY A 282 2.49 10.15 11.27
CA GLY A 282 3.51 9.12 11.04
C GLY A 282 4.79 9.38 11.84
N ILE A 283 5.29 10.62 11.82
CA ILE A 283 6.45 11.05 12.62
C ILE A 283 6.15 10.92 14.13
N ALA A 284 4.99 11.37 14.60
CA ALA A 284 4.61 11.27 16.01
C ALA A 284 4.56 9.81 16.49
N LEU A 285 4.00 8.89 15.68
CA LEU A 285 3.97 7.46 15.96
C LEU A 285 5.38 6.86 16.01
N LEU A 286 6.25 7.22 15.05
CA LEU A 286 7.64 6.78 15.06
C LEU A 286 8.38 7.27 16.32
N LEU A 287 8.26 8.54 16.67
CA LEU A 287 8.87 9.11 17.88
C LEU A 287 8.34 8.48 19.17
N ALA A 288 7.06 8.15 19.23
CA ALA A 288 6.46 7.48 20.37
C ALA A 288 7.05 6.08 20.61
N THR A 289 7.47 5.37 19.57
CA THR A 289 8.12 4.05 19.70
C THR A 289 9.59 4.13 20.10
N VAL A 290 10.28 5.25 19.80
CA VAL A 290 11.70 5.44 20.16
C VAL A 290 11.88 5.93 21.61
N ARG A 291 10.97 6.77 22.12
CA ARG A 291 11.05 7.38 23.46
C ARG A 291 11.12 6.41 24.63
N PRO A 292 10.34 5.30 24.71
CA PRO A 292 10.41 4.40 25.84
C PRO A 292 11.80 3.78 26.04
N HIS A 293 12.53 3.56 24.96
CA HIS A 293 13.87 2.97 25.00
C HIS A 293 14.94 3.93 25.53
N ALA A 294 14.79 5.23 25.29
CA ALA A 294 15.70 6.25 25.84
C ALA A 294 15.47 6.45 27.35
N LEU A 295 14.20 6.47 27.78
CA LEU A 295 13.83 6.61 29.21
C LEU A 295 14.25 5.38 30.03
N LEU A 296 14.09 4.16 29.53
CA LEU A 296 14.51 2.93 30.20
C LEU A 296 16.05 2.83 30.31
N ARG A 297 16.80 3.34 29.34
CA ARG A 297 18.27 3.41 29.42
C ARG A 297 18.75 4.43 30.45
N SER A 298 18.10 5.60 30.56
CA SER A 298 18.44 6.59 31.57
C SER A 298 18.07 6.10 32.98
N TYR A 299 16.93 5.45 33.14
CA TYR A 299 16.51 4.86 34.44
C TYR A 299 17.49 3.77 34.93
N ARG A 300 17.94 2.87 34.06
CA ARG A 300 18.96 1.84 34.39
C ARG A 300 20.33 2.45 34.73
N ARG A 301 20.71 3.58 34.14
CA ARG A 301 21.95 4.28 34.52
C ARG A 301 21.85 4.97 35.88
N VAL A 302 20.67 5.45 36.25
CA VAL A 302 20.44 6.13 37.52
C VAL A 302 20.27 5.12 38.66
N THR A 303 19.60 3.97 38.43
CA THR A 303 19.36 2.96 39.50
C THR A 303 20.47 1.93 39.61
N GLY A 304 21.33 1.73 38.61
CA GLY A 304 22.50 0.83 38.70
C GLY A 304 23.69 1.38 39.48
N GLY A 305 23.64 2.64 39.93
CA GLY A 305 24.73 3.29 40.69
C GLY A 305 24.62 3.24 42.21
N THR A 306 23.56 2.63 42.79
CA THR A 306 23.27 2.77 44.22
C THR A 306 23.20 1.47 45.04
N VAL A 307 23.53 0.31 44.47
CA VAL A 307 23.38 -0.96 45.22
C VAL A 307 24.70 -1.54 45.76
N ASP A 308 25.86 -1.09 45.22
CA ASP A 308 27.15 -1.67 45.66
C ASP A 308 27.91 -0.88 46.73
N GLU A 309 27.40 0.23 47.27
CA GLU A 309 28.08 1.00 48.33
C GLU A 309 27.63 0.69 49.76
N TRP A 310 26.69 -0.23 49.98
CA TRP A 310 26.18 -0.55 51.35
C TRP A 310 26.59 -1.89 51.94
N SER A 311 27.42 -2.70 51.28
CA SER A 311 27.87 -4.00 51.78
C SER A 311 29.30 -4.03 52.34
N GLY A 312 29.95 -2.89 52.51
CA GLY A 312 31.38 -2.81 52.85
C GLY A 312 31.76 -2.21 54.21
N ARG A 313 30.80 -1.91 55.13
CA ARG A 313 31.14 -1.34 56.44
C ARG A 313 30.32 -1.96 57.57
N GLU A 314 30.64 -3.15 57.96
CA GLU A 314 30.45 -3.67 59.34
C GLU A 314 31.10 -5.06 59.41
N VAL A 315 32.34 -5.12 59.84
CA VAL A 315 32.92 -6.10 60.75
C VAL A 315 34.42 -5.71 60.96
N ARG A 316 34.65 -4.81 61.94
CA ARG A 316 35.85 -4.79 62.80
C ARG A 316 35.50 -3.99 64.05
N ARG A 317 35.04 -4.71 65.09
CA ARG A 317 35.41 -4.50 66.50
C ARG A 317 35.14 -5.81 67.26
#